data_18e14d507285cc04e93e416354e37062
#
_entry.id   18e14d507285cc04e93e416354e37062
#
_cell.length_a   1.000
_cell.length_b   1.000
_cell.length_c   1.000
_cell.angle_alpha   90.00
_cell.angle_beta   90.00
_cell.angle_gamma   90.00
#
_symmetry.space_group_name_H-M   'P 1'
#
loop_
_entity.id
_entity.type
_entity.pdbx_description
1 polymer ?
#
loop_
_entity_poly.entity_id
_entity_poly.type
_entity_poly.pdbx_seq_one_letter_code
_entity_poly.pdbx_strand_id
1 'polypeptide(L)'
;MTRRPGWRALRLDDTLPMLVQGYAWLPDRRRAAGRRTVRTRLMGRQALGVEGPAGARFVDDEDHVRRSGALPEPVVSTLFGHGSVHSLDGEAHRVRKALFVDLLTGDGVAALVDSVTAAWDDAVRRWAGQRQVVLVDEASRVLTRGVCDWAGVPVCDEEVPALARDLTALVDGFATGAPRHWRARRVRQRREAWLAQLVEGVRRGTGPVPAGSVVDVVSRHRDSEGELLEPRLAAVEVLNVLRPTVAVCWFVAFAAHSLHRWPDSRERLRSGDTAFATAFAHEVRRFYPFAPFIGGRTPREVQWDGETVPAGSLVLLDLFGQNHDPELWEEPYAFRPERFLDRPIGAWELVPQGAGDPRTGHRCPGEDVTVALLSALAVRLARLEYVLPEQDLSISLRSIPARPASRVVLTGVRPG
;
A
#
# COMPACT_ATOMS: atom_id res chain seq x y z
N MET A 1 30.11 28.44 -13.40
CA MET A 1 28.67 28.25 -13.49
C MET A 1 28.34 27.48 -14.76
N THR A 2 28.28 26.16 -14.72
CA THR A 2 27.89 25.32 -15.86
C THR A 2 26.39 25.44 -16.07
N ARG A 3 25.97 25.96 -17.23
CA ARG A 3 24.55 26.03 -17.62
C ARG A 3 23.96 24.61 -17.57
N ARG A 4 22.98 24.39 -16.71
CA ARG A 4 22.21 23.11 -16.66
C ARG A 4 21.53 22.90 -18.02
N PRO A 5 21.58 21.69 -18.61
CA PRO A 5 20.81 21.41 -19.80
C PRO A 5 19.33 21.66 -19.53
N GLY A 6 18.67 22.46 -20.33
CA GLY A 6 17.25 22.75 -20.20
C GLY A 6 16.40 21.47 -20.35
N TRP A 7 15.17 21.45 -19.84
CA TRP A 7 14.23 20.34 -19.96
C TRP A 7 14.09 19.77 -21.39
N ARG A 8 14.31 20.62 -22.42
CA ARG A 8 14.26 20.21 -23.85
C ARG A 8 15.44 19.32 -24.27
N ALA A 9 16.52 19.27 -23.51
CA ALA A 9 17.72 18.47 -23.84
C ALA A 9 17.62 16.99 -23.40
N LEU A 10 16.60 16.61 -22.61
CA LEU A 10 16.38 15.22 -22.19
C LEU A 10 15.84 14.39 -23.37
N ARG A 11 16.72 13.63 -24.02
CA ARG A 11 16.38 12.83 -25.22
C ARG A 11 15.90 11.42 -24.89
N LEU A 12 16.28 10.86 -23.74
CA LEU A 12 15.98 9.47 -23.37
C LEU A 12 14.76 9.42 -22.46
N ASP A 13 13.88 8.46 -22.74
CA ASP A 13 12.71 8.11 -21.91
C ASP A 13 13.08 6.95 -21.00
N ASP A 14 12.92 7.13 -19.72
CA ASP A 14 13.29 6.16 -18.68
C ASP A 14 12.16 5.16 -18.33
N THR A 15 11.08 5.10 -19.10
CA THR A 15 9.98 4.16 -18.84
C THR A 15 10.46 2.72 -18.83
N LEU A 16 11.25 2.30 -19.82
CA LEU A 16 11.79 0.94 -19.85
C LEU A 16 12.82 0.68 -18.75
N PRO A 17 13.84 1.56 -18.52
CA PRO A 17 14.71 1.46 -17.35
C PRO A 17 13.94 1.33 -16.02
N MET A 18 12.92 2.16 -15.79
CA MET A 18 12.07 2.10 -14.60
C MET A 18 11.39 0.73 -14.45
N LEU A 19 10.81 0.19 -15.51
CA LEU A 19 10.13 -1.11 -15.49
C LEU A 19 11.11 -2.27 -15.23
N VAL A 20 12.36 -2.17 -15.71
CA VAL A 20 13.39 -3.21 -15.55
C VAL A 20 14.08 -3.15 -14.19
N GLN A 21 14.36 -1.95 -13.68
CA GLN A 21 15.10 -1.74 -12.43
C GLN A 21 14.19 -1.71 -11.18
N GLY A 22 12.90 -1.42 -11.36
CA GLY A 22 11.92 -1.38 -10.29
C GLY A 22 12.27 -0.37 -9.20
N TYR A 23 12.40 -0.84 -7.94
CA TYR A 23 12.68 0.03 -6.79
C TYR A 23 14.04 0.72 -6.85
N ALA A 24 15.01 0.13 -7.49
CA ALA A 24 16.36 0.69 -7.57
C ALA A 24 16.48 1.85 -8.58
N TRP A 25 15.53 1.96 -9.53
CA TRP A 25 15.62 2.91 -10.64
C TRP A 25 15.84 4.37 -10.18
N LEU A 26 14.98 4.89 -9.34
CA LEU A 26 15.05 6.31 -8.93
C LEU A 26 16.21 6.59 -7.96
N PRO A 27 16.45 5.76 -6.91
CA PRO A 27 17.63 5.90 -6.06
C PRO A 27 18.95 5.82 -6.82
N ASP A 28 19.10 4.92 -7.81
CA ASP A 28 20.31 4.79 -8.61
C ASP A 28 20.55 6.02 -9.48
N ARG A 29 19.50 6.55 -10.09
CA ARG A 29 19.56 7.79 -10.85
C ARG A 29 20.00 8.99 -9.99
N ARG A 30 19.49 9.09 -8.77
CA ARG A 30 19.88 10.16 -7.84
C ARG A 30 21.33 10.03 -7.40
N ARG A 31 21.75 8.82 -7.02
CA ARG A 31 23.15 8.54 -6.68
C ARG A 31 24.11 8.88 -7.82
N ALA A 32 23.79 8.47 -9.04
CA ALA A 32 24.57 8.80 -10.23
C ALA A 32 24.62 10.31 -10.51
N ALA A 33 23.54 11.05 -10.21
CA ALA A 33 23.50 12.51 -10.37
C ALA A 33 24.17 13.27 -9.22
N GLY A 34 24.46 12.61 -8.08
CA GLY A 34 24.97 13.26 -6.86
C GLY A 34 23.99 14.31 -6.30
N ARG A 35 22.69 14.11 -6.45
CA ARG A 35 21.64 15.09 -6.10
C ARG A 35 20.39 14.39 -5.58
N ARG A 36 19.61 15.10 -4.73
CA ARG A 36 18.28 14.68 -4.27
C ARG A 36 17.20 14.78 -5.35
N THR A 37 17.48 15.44 -6.46
CA THR A 37 16.56 15.73 -7.56
C THR A 37 17.08 15.15 -8.86
N VAL A 38 16.22 14.44 -9.60
CA VAL A 38 16.52 13.87 -10.92
C VAL A 38 15.51 14.35 -11.94
N ARG A 39 15.99 14.82 -13.08
CA ARG A 39 15.17 15.12 -14.26
C ARG A 39 15.24 13.97 -15.25
N THR A 40 14.10 13.56 -15.74
CA THR A 40 13.99 12.51 -16.73
C THR A 40 12.74 12.67 -17.60
N ARG A 41 12.43 11.65 -18.39
CA ARG A 41 11.15 11.50 -19.11
C ARG A 41 10.57 10.15 -18.78
N LEU A 42 9.25 10.10 -18.59
CA LEU A 42 8.50 8.87 -18.39
C LEU A 42 7.24 8.91 -19.27
N MET A 43 7.02 7.86 -20.04
CA MET A 43 5.87 7.76 -20.95
C MET A 43 5.75 9.01 -21.86
N GLY A 44 6.86 9.49 -22.37
CA GLY A 44 6.95 10.67 -23.20
C GLY A 44 6.82 12.01 -22.49
N ARG A 45 6.51 12.05 -21.19
CA ARG A 45 6.35 13.27 -20.39
C ARG A 45 7.62 13.65 -19.65
N GLN A 46 7.82 14.92 -19.40
CA GLN A 46 8.86 15.39 -18.49
C GLN A 46 8.55 14.89 -17.08
N ALA A 47 9.56 14.44 -16.35
CA ALA A 47 9.42 13.89 -15.02
C ALA A 47 10.54 14.41 -14.09
N LEU A 48 10.16 14.71 -12.86
CA LEU A 48 11.02 15.14 -11.76
C LEU A 48 10.93 14.13 -10.63
N GLY A 49 12.02 13.44 -10.31
CA GLY A 49 12.15 12.64 -9.13
C GLY A 49 12.69 13.47 -7.97
N VAL A 50 12.04 13.46 -6.83
CA VAL A 50 12.42 14.18 -5.61
C VAL A 50 12.49 13.24 -4.42
N GLU A 51 13.22 13.65 -3.37
CA GLU A 51 13.40 12.90 -2.13
C GLU A 51 13.57 13.83 -0.94
N GLY A 52 13.42 13.25 0.22
CA GLY A 52 13.61 13.91 1.51
C GLY A 52 12.41 14.72 1.95
N PRO A 53 12.43 15.25 3.19
CA PRO A 53 11.29 15.96 3.77
C PRO A 53 10.82 17.17 2.95
N ALA A 54 11.74 17.88 2.30
CA ALA A 54 11.40 19.01 1.42
C ALA A 54 10.67 18.52 0.15
N GLY A 55 11.18 17.44 -0.49
CA GLY A 55 10.53 16.82 -1.65
C GLY A 55 9.15 16.26 -1.31
N ALA A 56 9.02 15.67 -0.13
CA ALA A 56 7.75 15.15 0.37
C ALA A 56 6.71 16.27 0.55
N ARG A 57 7.08 17.40 1.16
CA ARG A 57 6.19 18.59 1.27
C ARG A 57 5.80 19.14 -0.09
N PHE A 58 6.75 19.24 -1.01
CA PHE A 58 6.49 19.73 -2.37
C PHE A 58 5.47 18.87 -3.12
N VAL A 59 5.54 17.53 -2.94
CA VAL A 59 4.62 16.60 -3.59
C VAL A 59 3.25 16.58 -2.92
N ASP A 60 3.16 16.87 -1.63
CA ASP A 60 1.88 16.89 -0.88
C ASP A 60 1.09 18.20 -1.10
N ASP A 61 1.76 19.28 -1.50
CA ASP A 61 1.14 20.57 -1.77
C ASP A 61 0.42 20.58 -3.14
N GLU A 62 -0.92 20.66 -3.12
CA GLU A 62 -1.77 20.65 -4.32
C GLU A 62 -1.57 21.88 -5.24
N ASP A 63 -0.99 22.98 -4.73
CA ASP A 63 -0.59 24.12 -5.56
C ASP A 63 0.61 23.81 -6.45
N HIS A 64 1.40 22.84 -6.05
CA HIS A 64 2.57 22.36 -6.78
C HIS A 64 2.30 21.06 -7.55
N VAL A 65 1.60 20.09 -6.93
CA VAL A 65 1.45 18.75 -7.49
C VAL A 65 0.04 18.20 -7.27
N ARG A 66 -0.70 17.95 -8.35
CA ARG A 66 -2.05 17.39 -8.34
C ARG A 66 -2.08 15.92 -8.74
N ARG A 67 -3.04 15.19 -8.23
CA ARG A 67 -3.26 13.77 -8.53
C ARG A 67 -4.13 13.56 -9.77
N SER A 68 -5.02 14.51 -10.06
CA SER A 68 -5.91 14.45 -11.21
C SER A 68 -5.13 14.32 -12.52
N GLY A 69 -5.46 13.28 -13.29
CA GLY A 69 -4.82 12.98 -14.58
C GLY A 69 -3.32 12.61 -14.51
N ALA A 70 -2.78 12.34 -13.31
CA ALA A 70 -1.39 11.95 -13.12
C ALA A 70 -1.17 10.44 -13.28
N LEU A 71 -2.11 9.62 -12.79
CA LEU A 71 -2.00 8.17 -12.78
C LEU A 71 -2.11 7.61 -14.21
N PRO A 72 -1.21 6.71 -14.62
CA PRO A 72 -1.31 6.02 -15.89
C PRO A 72 -2.53 5.10 -15.95
N GLU A 73 -3.17 4.98 -17.12
CA GLU A 73 -4.35 4.14 -17.32
C GLU A 73 -4.16 2.68 -16.84
N PRO A 74 -3.02 2.01 -17.07
CA PRO A 74 -2.80 0.66 -16.53
C PRO A 74 -2.91 0.58 -15.00
N VAL A 75 -2.52 1.62 -14.27
CA VAL A 75 -2.62 1.68 -12.81
C VAL A 75 -4.05 1.96 -12.37
N VAL A 76 -4.73 2.90 -13.04
CA VAL A 76 -6.13 3.23 -12.75
C VAL A 76 -7.02 2.02 -12.99
N SER A 77 -6.94 1.38 -14.17
CA SER A 77 -7.83 0.27 -14.57
C SER A 77 -7.59 -1.04 -13.82
N THR A 78 -6.52 -1.13 -13.03
CA THR A 78 -6.20 -2.34 -12.24
C THR A 78 -6.19 -2.08 -10.73
N LEU A 79 -5.47 -1.06 -10.25
CA LEU A 79 -5.21 -0.87 -8.83
C LEU A 79 -6.23 0.04 -8.16
N PHE A 80 -6.52 1.23 -8.72
CA PHE A 80 -7.30 2.26 -8.01
C PHE A 80 -8.77 2.35 -8.43
N GLY A 81 -9.09 2.12 -9.70
CA GLY A 81 -10.41 2.34 -10.30
C GLY A 81 -10.63 3.77 -10.79
N HIS A 82 -11.49 3.90 -11.80
CA HIS A 82 -11.83 5.19 -12.37
C HIS A 82 -12.66 6.03 -11.37
N GLY A 83 -12.34 7.31 -11.27
CA GLY A 83 -13.04 8.25 -10.38
C GLY A 83 -12.73 8.04 -8.88
N SER A 84 -11.79 7.18 -8.53
CA SER A 84 -11.40 6.90 -7.14
C SER A 84 -10.80 8.14 -6.44
N VAL A 85 -10.83 8.14 -5.12
CA VAL A 85 -10.20 9.15 -4.26
C VAL A 85 -8.76 9.47 -4.66
N HIS A 86 -8.02 8.50 -5.19
CA HIS A 86 -6.62 8.64 -5.60
C HIS A 86 -6.42 9.54 -6.84
N SER A 87 -7.48 9.89 -7.56
CA SER A 87 -7.46 10.73 -8.76
C SER A 87 -8.13 12.09 -8.55
N LEU A 88 -8.47 12.42 -7.31
CA LEU A 88 -9.14 13.67 -6.93
C LEU A 88 -8.14 14.63 -6.29
N ASP A 89 -8.47 15.93 -6.34
CA ASP A 89 -7.78 17.02 -5.65
C ASP A 89 -8.82 17.97 -5.02
N GLY A 90 -8.39 18.87 -4.16
CA GLY A 90 -9.22 19.95 -3.59
C GLY A 90 -10.38 19.43 -2.75
N GLU A 91 -11.53 20.08 -2.86
CA GLU A 91 -12.73 19.76 -2.06
C GLU A 91 -13.25 18.36 -2.34
N ALA A 92 -13.30 17.94 -3.60
CA ALA A 92 -13.73 16.60 -3.97
C ALA A 92 -12.86 15.52 -3.33
N HIS A 93 -11.53 15.75 -3.24
CA HIS A 93 -10.62 14.87 -2.51
C HIS A 93 -10.93 14.87 -1.02
N ARG A 94 -11.05 16.05 -0.38
CA ARG A 94 -11.28 16.17 1.07
C ARG A 94 -12.56 15.47 1.51
N VAL A 95 -13.68 15.68 0.80
CA VAL A 95 -14.96 15.02 1.09
C VAL A 95 -14.84 13.51 0.96
N ARG A 96 -14.25 13.02 -0.14
CA ARG A 96 -14.05 11.59 -0.35
C ARG A 96 -13.05 10.97 0.63
N LYS A 97 -12.00 11.71 1.01
CA LYS A 97 -11.00 11.31 1.98
C LYS A 97 -11.59 11.15 3.38
N ALA A 98 -12.46 12.05 3.81
CA ALA A 98 -13.13 12.00 5.11
C ALA A 98 -13.85 10.65 5.32
N LEU A 99 -14.51 10.13 4.29
CA LEU A 99 -15.12 8.79 4.31
C LEU A 99 -14.13 7.70 4.77
N PHE A 100 -12.91 7.71 4.24
CA PHE A 100 -11.90 6.72 4.62
C PHE A 100 -11.32 6.99 6.01
N VAL A 101 -11.13 8.25 6.37
CA VAL A 101 -10.64 8.63 7.71
C VAL A 101 -11.61 8.16 8.78
N ASP A 102 -12.90 8.38 8.59
CA ASP A 102 -13.94 7.96 9.55
C ASP A 102 -13.98 6.44 9.74
N LEU A 103 -13.76 5.67 8.67
CA LEU A 103 -13.78 4.22 8.70
C LEU A 103 -12.47 3.60 9.21
N LEU A 104 -11.32 4.22 8.92
CA LEU A 104 -9.99 3.63 9.07
C LEU A 104 -9.19 4.24 10.25
N THR A 105 -9.85 4.85 11.21
CA THR A 105 -9.23 5.37 12.44
C THR A 105 -9.99 4.90 13.69
N GLY A 106 -9.36 4.99 14.86
CA GLY A 106 -9.98 4.71 16.15
C GLY A 106 -10.64 3.32 16.23
N ASP A 107 -11.91 3.30 16.59
CA ASP A 107 -12.70 2.06 16.80
C ASP A 107 -12.81 1.22 15.53
N GLY A 108 -12.80 1.83 14.34
CA GLY A 108 -12.81 1.11 13.08
C GLY A 108 -11.58 0.24 12.89
N VAL A 109 -10.40 0.75 13.28
CA VAL A 109 -9.15 -0.01 13.24
C VAL A 109 -9.19 -1.16 14.25
N ALA A 110 -9.64 -0.91 15.48
CA ALA A 110 -9.73 -1.93 16.53
C ALA A 110 -10.65 -3.09 16.08
N ALA A 111 -11.85 -2.77 15.59
CA ALA A 111 -12.80 -3.75 15.12
C ALA A 111 -12.27 -4.58 13.92
N LEU A 112 -11.54 -3.95 13.00
CA LEU A 112 -10.90 -4.68 11.89
C LEU A 112 -9.78 -5.60 12.39
N VAL A 113 -8.96 -5.15 13.35
CA VAL A 113 -7.91 -5.98 13.97
C VAL A 113 -8.53 -7.19 14.64
N ASP A 114 -9.60 -7.01 15.41
CA ASP A 114 -10.30 -8.11 16.10
C ASP A 114 -10.84 -9.13 15.09
N SER A 115 -11.50 -8.67 14.02
CA SER A 115 -12.02 -9.53 12.96
C SER A 115 -10.92 -10.33 12.25
N VAL A 116 -9.80 -9.66 11.89
CA VAL A 116 -8.67 -10.32 11.21
C VAL A 116 -7.95 -11.29 12.13
N THR A 117 -7.79 -10.95 13.41
CA THR A 117 -7.09 -11.82 14.37
C THR A 117 -7.93 -13.05 14.72
N ALA A 118 -9.25 -12.93 14.81
CA ALA A 118 -10.16 -14.09 14.94
C ALA A 118 -10.02 -15.02 13.71
N ALA A 119 -10.04 -14.46 12.51
CA ALA A 119 -9.82 -15.23 11.28
C ALA A 119 -8.44 -15.90 11.22
N TRP A 120 -7.41 -15.26 11.77
CA TRP A 120 -6.06 -15.84 11.89
C TRP A 120 -6.05 -17.04 12.84
N ASP A 121 -6.63 -16.88 14.02
CA ASP A 121 -6.67 -17.94 15.03
C ASP A 121 -7.45 -19.17 14.51
N ASP A 122 -8.53 -18.96 13.74
CA ASP A 122 -9.23 -20.02 13.01
C ASP A 122 -8.36 -20.68 11.93
N ALA A 123 -7.60 -19.89 11.18
CA ALA A 123 -6.70 -20.41 10.16
C ALA A 123 -5.58 -21.27 10.76
N VAL A 124 -4.99 -20.86 11.88
CA VAL A 124 -3.93 -21.60 12.59
C VAL A 124 -4.43 -23.00 13.00
N ARG A 125 -5.68 -23.13 13.46
CA ARG A 125 -6.28 -24.44 13.75
C ARG A 125 -6.35 -25.38 12.54
N ARG A 126 -6.60 -24.82 11.35
CA ARG A 126 -6.59 -25.57 10.08
C ARG A 126 -5.16 -25.90 9.60
N TRP A 127 -4.20 -25.02 9.83
CA TRP A 127 -2.80 -25.22 9.41
C TRP A 127 -2.11 -26.35 10.17
N ALA A 128 -2.50 -26.58 11.43
CA ALA A 128 -1.94 -27.65 12.26
C ALA A 128 -2.05 -29.05 11.62
N GLY A 129 -3.04 -29.26 10.74
CA GLY A 129 -3.20 -30.52 10.00
C GLY A 129 -2.58 -30.52 8.60
N GLN A 130 -1.95 -29.44 8.15
CA GLN A 130 -1.43 -29.30 6.79
C GLN A 130 0.04 -29.68 6.72
N ARG A 131 0.42 -30.35 5.62
CA ARG A 131 1.83 -30.68 5.35
C ARG A 131 2.68 -29.42 5.17
N GLN A 132 2.15 -28.41 4.51
CA GLN A 132 2.80 -27.11 4.29
C GLN A 132 1.78 -25.99 4.19
N VAL A 133 2.19 -24.80 4.59
CA VAL A 133 1.43 -23.55 4.55
C VAL A 133 2.21 -22.53 3.72
N VAL A 134 1.64 -22.01 2.64
CA VAL A 134 2.23 -20.88 1.89
C VAL A 134 1.71 -19.59 2.52
N LEU A 135 2.55 -18.92 3.30
CA LEU A 135 2.13 -17.84 4.19
C LEU A 135 1.45 -16.68 3.47
N VAL A 136 1.95 -16.25 2.31
CA VAL A 136 1.30 -15.18 1.52
C VAL A 136 -0.14 -15.54 1.15
N ASP A 137 -0.36 -16.78 0.71
CA ASP A 137 -1.68 -17.22 0.28
C ASP A 137 -2.64 -17.33 1.46
N GLU A 138 -2.18 -17.90 2.57
CA GLU A 138 -3.00 -18.05 3.77
C GLU A 138 -3.27 -16.71 4.46
N ALA A 139 -2.25 -15.83 4.59
CA ALA A 139 -2.45 -14.48 5.11
C ALA A 139 -3.45 -13.68 4.24
N SER A 140 -3.40 -13.84 2.92
CA SER A 140 -4.37 -13.20 2.04
C SER A 140 -5.80 -13.68 2.28
N ARG A 141 -6.01 -14.98 2.58
CA ARG A 141 -7.33 -15.56 2.93
C ARG A 141 -7.83 -15.04 4.27
N VAL A 142 -6.95 -15.03 5.29
CA VAL A 142 -7.24 -14.50 6.62
C VAL A 142 -7.67 -13.04 6.54
N LEU A 143 -6.89 -12.20 5.86
CA LEU A 143 -7.19 -10.78 5.69
C LEU A 143 -8.47 -10.57 4.88
N THR A 144 -8.72 -11.41 3.87
CA THR A 144 -9.97 -11.35 3.09
C THR A 144 -11.17 -11.68 3.96
N ARG A 145 -11.12 -12.76 4.76
CA ARG A 145 -12.20 -13.11 5.69
C ARG A 145 -12.47 -11.95 6.65
N GLY A 146 -11.44 -11.52 7.40
CA GLY A 146 -11.60 -10.47 8.40
C GLY A 146 -12.07 -9.14 7.83
N VAL A 147 -11.54 -8.70 6.68
CA VAL A 147 -11.99 -7.42 6.09
C VAL A 147 -13.41 -7.52 5.53
N CYS A 148 -13.84 -8.67 4.99
CA CYS A 148 -15.21 -8.83 4.50
C CYS A 148 -16.22 -8.83 5.65
N ASP A 149 -15.92 -9.51 6.75
CA ASP A 149 -16.77 -9.53 7.95
C ASP A 149 -16.94 -8.13 8.54
N TRP A 150 -15.81 -7.43 8.73
CA TRP A 150 -15.81 -6.06 9.24
C TRP A 150 -16.48 -5.06 8.28
N ALA A 151 -16.23 -5.18 6.97
CA ALA A 151 -16.79 -4.27 5.98
C ALA A 151 -18.26 -4.51 5.66
N GLY A 152 -18.86 -5.60 6.14
CA GLY A 152 -20.24 -5.98 5.81
C GLY A 152 -20.40 -6.52 4.39
N VAL A 153 -19.33 -7.13 3.84
CA VAL A 153 -19.38 -7.80 2.53
C VAL A 153 -19.76 -9.27 2.72
N PRO A 154 -20.92 -9.71 2.24
CA PRO A 154 -21.36 -11.10 2.43
C PRO A 154 -20.54 -12.04 1.55
N VAL A 155 -19.75 -12.91 2.19
CA VAL A 155 -18.90 -13.93 1.53
C VAL A 155 -18.93 -15.19 2.37
N CYS A 156 -19.26 -16.34 1.77
CA CYS A 156 -19.15 -17.64 2.45
C CYS A 156 -17.69 -18.15 2.46
N ASP A 157 -17.38 -19.09 3.33
CA ASP A 157 -16.01 -19.60 3.51
C ASP A 157 -15.43 -20.21 2.23
N GLU A 158 -16.26 -20.83 1.43
CA GLU A 158 -15.88 -21.45 0.15
C GLU A 158 -15.46 -20.40 -0.90
N GLU A 159 -15.99 -19.18 -0.80
CA GLU A 159 -15.68 -18.07 -1.73
C GLU A 159 -14.42 -17.29 -1.35
N VAL A 160 -14.04 -17.29 -0.06
CA VAL A 160 -12.89 -16.54 0.46
C VAL A 160 -11.61 -16.82 -0.34
N PRO A 161 -11.24 -18.08 -0.67
CA PRO A 161 -10.03 -18.33 -1.43
C PRO A 161 -10.04 -17.72 -2.84
N ALA A 162 -11.19 -17.66 -3.49
CA ALA A 162 -11.34 -17.06 -4.81
C ALA A 162 -11.25 -15.52 -4.74
N LEU A 163 -11.91 -14.92 -3.76
CA LEU A 163 -11.87 -13.47 -3.53
C LEU A 163 -10.46 -13.01 -3.14
N ALA A 164 -9.76 -13.73 -2.26
CA ALA A 164 -8.38 -13.45 -1.87
C ALA A 164 -7.44 -13.45 -3.09
N ARG A 165 -7.56 -14.45 -3.97
CA ARG A 165 -6.80 -14.48 -5.23
C ARG A 165 -7.14 -13.32 -6.16
N ASP A 166 -8.38 -12.86 -6.18
CA ASP A 166 -8.79 -11.72 -6.97
C ASP A 166 -8.22 -10.41 -6.41
N LEU A 167 -8.35 -10.19 -5.10
CA LEU A 167 -7.83 -8.97 -4.44
C LEU A 167 -6.30 -8.87 -4.54
N THR A 168 -5.59 -9.99 -4.35
CA THR A 168 -4.13 -10.03 -4.54
C THR A 168 -3.72 -9.82 -6.00
N ALA A 169 -4.51 -10.33 -6.96
CA ALA A 169 -4.24 -10.13 -8.39
C ALA A 169 -4.31 -8.65 -8.80
N LEU A 170 -5.15 -7.83 -8.16
CA LEU A 170 -5.21 -6.38 -8.41
C LEU A 170 -3.90 -5.69 -8.01
N VAL A 171 -3.28 -6.14 -6.92
CA VAL A 171 -2.01 -5.61 -6.41
C VAL A 171 -0.83 -6.17 -7.22
N ASP A 172 -0.86 -7.46 -7.59
CA ASP A 172 0.24 -8.13 -8.33
C ASP A 172 0.28 -7.72 -9.82
N GLY A 173 -0.81 -7.16 -10.35
CA GLY A 173 -0.98 -6.87 -11.78
C GLY A 173 -0.78 -5.42 -12.20
N PHE A 174 -0.66 -4.45 -11.27
CA PHE A 174 -0.70 -3.02 -11.63
C PHE A 174 0.57 -2.52 -12.34
N ALA A 175 1.74 -3.08 -12.02
CA ALA A 175 3.03 -2.69 -12.59
C ALA A 175 3.64 -3.76 -13.50
N THR A 176 2.80 -4.63 -14.07
CA THR A 176 3.26 -5.77 -14.88
C THR A 176 2.78 -5.71 -16.33
N GLY A 177 3.46 -6.47 -17.19
CA GLY A 177 3.05 -6.64 -18.60
C GLY A 177 1.93 -7.68 -18.78
N ALA A 178 1.53 -7.88 -20.03
CA ALA A 178 0.32 -8.47 -20.56
C ALA A 178 -0.48 -9.51 -19.74
N PRO A 179 -0.11 -10.74 -19.38
CA PRO A 179 -1.14 -11.67 -18.85
C PRO A 179 -1.65 -11.27 -17.45
N ARG A 180 -0.77 -10.79 -16.56
CA ARG A 180 -1.13 -10.38 -15.21
C ARG A 180 -1.98 -9.13 -15.22
N HIS A 181 -1.62 -8.15 -16.05
CA HIS A 181 -2.38 -6.91 -16.21
C HIS A 181 -3.81 -7.18 -16.69
N TRP A 182 -3.98 -7.98 -17.76
CA TRP A 182 -5.30 -8.31 -18.28
C TRP A 182 -6.15 -9.08 -17.28
N ARG A 183 -5.53 -9.99 -16.50
CA ARG A 183 -6.23 -10.69 -15.41
C ARG A 183 -6.70 -9.69 -14.36
N ALA A 184 -5.84 -8.81 -13.86
CA ALA A 184 -6.18 -7.80 -12.86
C ALA A 184 -7.34 -6.89 -13.34
N ARG A 185 -7.27 -6.42 -14.58
CA ARG A 185 -8.33 -5.59 -15.18
C ARG A 185 -9.69 -6.30 -15.23
N ARG A 186 -9.72 -7.57 -15.68
CA ARG A 186 -10.96 -8.37 -15.70
C ARG A 186 -11.49 -8.64 -14.31
N VAL A 187 -10.62 -8.96 -13.37
CA VAL A 187 -10.97 -9.13 -11.96
C VAL A 187 -11.61 -7.87 -11.42
N ARG A 188 -10.99 -6.72 -11.64
CA ARG A 188 -11.51 -5.43 -11.17
C ARG A 188 -12.91 -5.17 -11.69
N GLN A 189 -13.11 -5.26 -13.00
CA GLN A 189 -14.44 -5.05 -13.61
C GLN A 189 -15.52 -5.95 -13.00
N ARG A 190 -15.20 -7.24 -12.78
CA ARG A 190 -16.12 -8.21 -12.18
C ARG A 190 -16.44 -7.85 -10.73
N ARG A 191 -15.44 -7.47 -9.93
CA ARG A 191 -15.63 -7.15 -8.51
C ARG A 191 -16.30 -5.82 -8.30
N GLU A 192 -16.03 -4.82 -9.12
CA GLU A 192 -16.78 -3.56 -9.12
C GLU A 192 -18.26 -3.80 -9.46
N ALA A 193 -18.57 -4.61 -10.47
CA ALA A 193 -19.95 -4.91 -10.83
C ALA A 193 -20.70 -5.66 -9.70
N TRP A 194 -20.04 -6.62 -9.04
CA TRP A 194 -20.60 -7.35 -7.90
C TRP A 194 -20.86 -6.42 -6.70
N LEU A 195 -19.90 -5.57 -6.34
CA LEU A 195 -20.05 -4.62 -5.23
C LEU A 195 -21.08 -3.53 -5.55
N ALA A 196 -21.21 -3.11 -6.81
CA ALA A 196 -22.24 -2.16 -7.23
C ALA A 196 -23.66 -2.74 -7.00
N GLN A 197 -23.88 -4.00 -7.30
CA GLN A 197 -25.15 -4.69 -6.98
C GLN A 197 -25.42 -4.73 -5.48
N LEU A 198 -24.39 -4.94 -4.66
CA LEU A 198 -24.50 -4.90 -3.21
C LEU A 198 -24.90 -3.49 -2.71
N VAL A 199 -24.22 -2.46 -3.19
CA VAL A 199 -24.54 -1.04 -2.91
C VAL A 199 -26.00 -0.71 -3.27
N GLU A 200 -26.45 -1.12 -4.45
CA GLU A 200 -27.84 -0.92 -4.86
C GLU A 200 -28.82 -1.67 -3.97
N GLY A 201 -28.50 -2.90 -3.54
CA GLY A 201 -29.28 -3.69 -2.60
C GLY A 201 -29.46 -2.97 -1.26
N VAL A 202 -28.35 -2.41 -0.72
CA VAL A 202 -28.39 -1.60 0.51
C VAL A 202 -29.29 -0.38 0.34
N ARG A 203 -29.17 0.36 -0.76
CA ARG A 203 -29.99 1.55 -1.04
C ARG A 203 -31.48 1.24 -1.17
N ARG A 204 -31.81 0.06 -1.69
CA ARG A 204 -33.22 -0.41 -1.78
C ARG A 204 -33.74 -1.05 -0.50
N GLY A 205 -32.88 -1.23 0.53
CA GLY A 205 -33.23 -1.93 1.77
C GLY A 205 -33.39 -3.44 1.60
N THR A 206 -32.86 -4.02 0.53
CA THR A 206 -32.94 -5.47 0.24
C THR A 206 -31.66 -6.23 0.57
N GLY A 207 -30.55 -5.54 0.89
CA GLY A 207 -29.27 -6.14 1.23
C GLY A 207 -29.06 -6.17 2.74
N PRO A 208 -28.87 -7.35 3.37
CA PRO A 208 -28.56 -7.43 4.79
C PRO A 208 -27.09 -7.08 5.02
N VAL A 209 -26.79 -5.80 5.28
CA VAL A 209 -25.48 -5.35 5.72
C VAL A 209 -25.59 -4.72 7.10
N PRO A 210 -24.61 -4.93 8.00
CA PRO A 210 -24.62 -4.30 9.30
C PRO A 210 -24.60 -2.77 9.18
N ALA A 211 -25.44 -2.10 9.97
CA ALA A 211 -25.43 -0.63 10.04
C ALA A 211 -24.05 -0.14 10.49
N GLY A 212 -23.55 0.91 9.85
CA GLY A 212 -22.22 1.47 10.11
C GLY A 212 -21.04 0.68 9.51
N SER A 213 -21.31 -0.47 8.85
CA SER A 213 -20.27 -1.17 8.10
C SER A 213 -19.78 -0.34 6.90
N VAL A 214 -18.60 -0.68 6.36
CA VAL A 214 -18.03 0.03 5.19
C VAL A 214 -19.02 0.09 4.03
N VAL A 215 -19.70 -1.03 3.73
CA VAL A 215 -20.67 -1.07 2.63
C VAL A 215 -21.86 -0.16 2.91
N ASP A 216 -22.38 -0.15 4.16
CA ASP A 216 -23.48 0.75 4.53
C ASP A 216 -23.08 2.22 4.41
N VAL A 217 -21.96 2.60 5.01
CA VAL A 217 -21.46 4.00 5.01
C VAL A 217 -21.16 4.48 3.59
N VAL A 218 -20.42 3.69 2.81
CA VAL A 218 -20.09 4.03 1.42
C VAL A 218 -21.34 4.14 0.54
N SER A 219 -22.34 3.26 0.76
CA SER A 219 -23.59 3.28 0.00
C SER A 219 -24.39 4.57 0.19
N ARG A 220 -24.21 5.24 1.33
CA ARG A 220 -24.92 6.50 1.69
C ARG A 220 -24.06 7.74 1.54
N HIS A 221 -22.78 7.58 1.20
CA HIS A 221 -21.86 8.71 1.07
C HIS A 221 -22.28 9.63 -0.08
N ARG A 222 -22.19 10.93 0.19
CA ARG A 222 -22.44 12.00 -0.80
C ARG A 222 -21.11 12.68 -1.16
N ASP A 223 -20.98 13.04 -2.41
CA ASP A 223 -19.82 13.77 -2.92
C ASP A 223 -19.83 15.26 -2.52
N SER A 224 -18.90 16.04 -3.04
CA SER A 224 -18.78 17.48 -2.77
C SER A 224 -19.94 18.31 -3.34
N GLU A 225 -20.76 17.75 -4.22
CA GLU A 225 -21.96 18.38 -4.78
C GLU A 225 -23.22 17.98 -4.01
N GLY A 226 -23.09 17.09 -3.01
CA GLY A 226 -24.19 16.59 -2.18
C GLY A 226 -24.94 15.41 -2.82
N GLU A 227 -24.45 14.88 -3.95
CA GLU A 227 -25.06 13.78 -4.65
C GLU A 227 -24.53 12.42 -4.17
N LEU A 228 -25.40 11.39 -4.17
CA LEU A 228 -24.97 10.04 -3.89
C LEU A 228 -23.97 9.57 -4.95
N LEU A 229 -22.89 8.90 -4.52
CA LEU A 229 -21.98 8.30 -5.48
C LEU A 229 -22.74 7.36 -6.42
N GLU A 230 -22.41 7.38 -7.70
CA GLU A 230 -22.90 6.39 -8.65
C GLU A 230 -22.54 4.98 -8.12
N PRO A 231 -23.43 3.94 -8.21
CA PRO A 231 -23.23 2.65 -7.56
C PRO A 231 -21.87 2.00 -7.88
N ARG A 232 -21.41 2.14 -9.12
CA ARG A 232 -20.10 1.61 -9.52
C ARG A 232 -18.95 2.39 -8.88
N LEU A 233 -19.07 3.70 -8.74
CA LEU A 233 -18.07 4.51 -8.05
C LEU A 233 -18.03 4.20 -6.55
N ALA A 234 -19.19 4.00 -5.91
CA ALA A 234 -19.26 3.52 -4.55
C ALA A 234 -18.57 2.14 -4.39
N ALA A 235 -18.79 1.22 -5.35
CA ALA A 235 -18.10 -0.08 -5.39
C ALA A 235 -16.59 0.05 -5.54
N VAL A 236 -16.10 1.02 -6.32
CA VAL A 236 -14.66 1.35 -6.42
C VAL A 236 -14.10 1.70 -5.05
N GLU A 237 -14.81 2.50 -4.25
CA GLU A 237 -14.30 2.92 -2.93
C GLU A 237 -14.39 1.78 -1.89
N VAL A 238 -15.43 0.93 -1.92
CA VAL A 238 -15.43 -0.32 -1.12
C VAL A 238 -14.22 -1.18 -1.48
N LEU A 239 -13.95 -1.36 -2.77
CA LEU A 239 -12.79 -2.15 -3.23
C LEU A 239 -11.45 -1.50 -2.82
N ASN A 240 -11.40 -0.18 -2.68
CA ASN A 240 -10.25 0.57 -2.19
C ASN A 240 -10.07 0.48 -0.66
N VAL A 241 -11.02 -0.12 0.07
CA VAL A 241 -10.84 -0.58 1.45
C VAL A 241 -10.40 -2.05 1.47
N LEU A 242 -11.10 -2.94 0.76
CA LEU A 242 -10.82 -4.38 0.77
C LEU A 242 -9.42 -4.72 0.26
N ARG A 243 -9.08 -4.23 -0.93
CA ARG A 243 -7.83 -4.55 -1.62
C ARG A 243 -6.58 -4.18 -0.81
N PRO A 244 -6.42 -2.93 -0.31
CA PRO A 244 -5.22 -2.57 0.44
C PRO A 244 -5.13 -3.28 1.79
N THR A 245 -6.25 -3.60 2.43
CA THR A 245 -6.24 -4.42 3.66
C THR A 245 -5.69 -5.82 3.36
N VAL A 246 -6.13 -6.47 2.27
CA VAL A 246 -5.59 -7.77 1.88
C VAL A 246 -4.12 -7.68 1.45
N ALA A 247 -3.67 -6.54 0.90
CA ALA A 247 -2.28 -6.32 0.56
C ALA A 247 -1.33 -6.33 1.77
N VAL A 248 -1.82 -6.25 3.01
CA VAL A 248 -1.01 -6.46 4.22
C VAL A 248 -0.38 -7.85 4.25
N CYS A 249 -0.88 -8.84 3.47
CA CYS A 249 -0.25 -10.16 3.35
C CYS A 249 1.20 -10.10 2.85
N TRP A 250 1.59 -9.08 2.06
CA TRP A 250 2.98 -8.83 1.70
C TRP A 250 3.83 -8.46 2.92
N PHE A 251 3.31 -7.60 3.79
CA PHE A 251 3.99 -7.22 5.03
C PHE A 251 4.07 -8.38 6.02
N VAL A 252 3.06 -9.26 6.07
CA VAL A 252 3.13 -10.52 6.86
C VAL A 252 4.26 -11.42 6.36
N ALA A 253 4.45 -11.54 5.03
CA ALA A 253 5.58 -12.29 4.47
C ALA A 253 6.93 -11.63 4.79
N PHE A 254 7.01 -10.31 4.77
CA PHE A 254 8.21 -9.57 5.18
C PHE A 254 8.48 -9.73 6.69
N ALA A 255 7.43 -9.74 7.52
CA ALA A 255 7.57 -10.04 8.94
C ALA A 255 8.13 -11.45 9.16
N ALA A 256 7.62 -12.46 8.46
CA ALA A 256 8.16 -13.83 8.55
C ALA A 256 9.63 -13.91 8.11
N HIS A 257 9.97 -13.21 7.02
CA HIS A 257 11.36 -13.11 6.56
C HIS A 257 12.26 -12.45 7.62
N SER A 258 11.80 -11.35 8.23
CA SER A 258 12.59 -10.65 9.26
C SER A 258 12.73 -11.47 10.55
N LEU A 259 11.68 -12.17 11.00
CA LEU A 259 11.74 -13.04 12.17
C LEU A 259 12.70 -14.24 11.99
N HIS A 260 12.86 -14.69 10.75
CA HIS A 260 13.87 -15.71 10.43
C HIS A 260 15.29 -15.15 10.42
N ARG A 261 15.47 -13.94 9.85
CA ARG A 261 16.80 -13.36 9.68
C ARG A 261 17.32 -12.69 10.95
N TRP A 262 16.45 -12.20 11.81
CA TRP A 262 16.76 -11.51 13.08
C TRP A 262 15.96 -12.15 14.22
N PRO A 263 16.43 -13.29 14.76
CA PRO A 263 15.66 -14.10 15.73
C PRO A 263 15.40 -13.38 17.05
N ASP A 264 16.23 -12.41 17.45
CA ASP A 264 16.02 -11.61 18.67
C ASP A 264 14.71 -10.82 18.59
N SER A 265 14.32 -10.35 17.41
CA SER A 265 13.02 -9.71 17.21
C SER A 265 11.85 -10.66 17.47
N ARG A 266 12.02 -11.95 17.13
CA ARG A 266 10.99 -12.97 17.41
C ARG A 266 10.78 -13.16 18.90
N GLU A 267 11.86 -13.24 19.67
CA GLU A 267 11.77 -13.43 21.12
C GLU A 267 11.10 -12.24 21.82
N ARG A 268 11.45 -11.00 21.43
CA ARG A 268 10.77 -9.80 21.96
C ARG A 268 9.28 -9.75 21.61
N LEU A 269 8.89 -10.11 20.40
CA LEU A 269 7.47 -10.18 20.04
C LEU A 269 6.72 -11.26 20.81
N ARG A 270 7.36 -12.42 21.10
CA ARG A 270 6.78 -13.48 21.93
C ARG A 270 6.50 -13.06 23.35
N SER A 271 7.34 -12.21 23.94
CA SER A 271 7.15 -11.68 25.29
C SER A 271 5.91 -10.77 25.46
N GLY A 272 5.32 -10.31 24.34
CA GLY A 272 4.14 -9.47 24.36
C GLY A 272 4.43 -7.97 24.53
N ASP A 273 5.68 -7.53 24.24
CA ASP A 273 6.05 -6.11 24.19
C ASP A 273 5.30 -5.39 23.04
N THR A 274 4.21 -4.72 23.42
CA THR A 274 3.33 -4.03 22.45
C THR A 274 4.01 -2.81 21.81
N ALA A 275 4.87 -2.12 22.53
CA ALA A 275 5.64 -0.99 22.02
C ALA A 275 6.62 -1.50 20.94
N PHE A 276 7.31 -2.60 21.24
CA PHE A 276 8.18 -3.24 20.26
C PHE A 276 7.42 -3.79 19.04
N ALA A 277 6.22 -4.35 19.21
CA ALA A 277 5.41 -4.82 18.10
C ALA A 277 5.07 -3.67 17.12
N THR A 278 4.75 -2.49 17.64
CA THR A 278 4.51 -1.29 16.83
C THR A 278 5.79 -0.81 16.14
N ALA A 279 6.90 -0.75 16.87
CA ALA A 279 8.22 -0.39 16.34
C ALA A 279 8.68 -1.37 15.23
N PHE A 280 8.45 -2.66 15.44
CA PHE A 280 8.71 -3.71 14.45
C PHE A 280 7.87 -3.51 13.17
N ALA A 281 6.58 -3.19 13.31
CA ALA A 281 5.72 -2.91 12.16
C ALA A 281 6.20 -1.69 11.36
N HIS A 282 6.65 -0.63 12.03
CA HIS A 282 7.24 0.53 11.37
C HIS A 282 8.53 0.17 10.63
N GLU A 283 9.43 -0.63 11.25
CA GLU A 283 10.67 -1.04 10.61
C GLU A 283 10.43 -1.97 9.41
N VAL A 284 9.48 -2.89 9.48
CA VAL A 284 9.07 -3.71 8.33
C VAL A 284 8.59 -2.82 7.18
N ARG A 285 7.76 -1.82 7.46
CA ARG A 285 7.25 -0.88 6.45
C ARG A 285 8.35 0.02 5.86
N ARG A 286 9.35 0.38 6.64
CA ARG A 286 10.50 1.18 6.20
C ARG A 286 11.46 0.37 5.34
N PHE A 287 11.84 -0.81 5.84
CA PHE A 287 12.93 -1.61 5.31
C PHE A 287 12.57 -2.39 4.06
N TYR A 288 11.33 -2.91 3.97
CA TYR A 288 10.94 -3.74 2.85
C TYR A 288 10.31 -2.95 1.71
N PRO A 289 10.61 -3.33 0.45
CA PRO A 289 10.12 -2.63 -0.73
C PRO A 289 8.65 -2.99 -1.02
N PHE A 290 7.73 -2.04 -0.88
CA PHE A 290 6.31 -2.24 -1.23
C PHE A 290 5.85 -1.28 -2.33
N ALA A 291 6.03 0.02 -2.17
CA ALA A 291 5.79 1.02 -3.20
C ALA A 291 7.10 1.74 -3.55
N PRO A 292 7.49 1.82 -4.83
CA PRO A 292 8.76 2.46 -5.20
C PRO A 292 8.68 3.98 -5.10
N PHE A 293 7.58 4.58 -5.55
CA PHE A 293 7.34 6.01 -5.53
C PHE A 293 5.83 6.29 -5.58
N ILE A 294 5.46 7.51 -5.19
CA ILE A 294 4.16 8.11 -5.47
C ILE A 294 4.39 9.37 -6.28
N GLY A 295 3.36 9.91 -6.91
CA GLY A 295 3.53 11.13 -7.67
C GLY A 295 2.24 11.78 -8.10
N GLY A 296 2.42 12.92 -8.74
CA GLY A 296 1.36 13.72 -9.31
C GLY A 296 1.86 14.46 -10.54
N ARG A 297 1.13 15.49 -10.92
CA ARG A 297 1.43 16.34 -12.07
C ARG A 297 1.39 17.81 -11.68
N THR A 298 2.34 18.61 -12.15
CA THR A 298 2.31 20.06 -11.94
C THR A 298 1.10 20.67 -12.66
N PRO A 299 0.22 21.41 -11.95
CA PRO A 299 -0.96 22.07 -12.57
C PRO A 299 -0.56 23.28 -13.43
N ARG A 300 0.56 23.89 -13.11
CA ARG A 300 1.15 25.07 -13.75
C ARG A 300 2.68 24.95 -13.72
N GLU A 301 3.36 25.92 -14.27
CA GLU A 301 4.80 26.07 -14.05
C GLU A 301 5.05 26.36 -12.56
N VAL A 302 5.99 25.62 -11.94
CA VAL A 302 6.34 25.74 -10.53
C VAL A 302 7.85 25.81 -10.35
N GLN A 303 8.30 26.30 -9.20
CA GLN A 303 9.73 26.37 -8.85
C GLN A 303 10.07 25.25 -7.85
N TRP A 304 11.18 24.57 -8.11
CA TRP A 304 11.72 23.56 -7.23
C TRP A 304 13.25 23.59 -7.25
N ASP A 305 13.89 23.72 -6.08
CA ASP A 305 15.37 23.72 -5.92
C ASP A 305 16.09 24.68 -6.90
N GLY A 306 15.54 25.89 -7.04
CA GLY A 306 16.04 26.93 -7.94
C GLY A 306 15.83 26.64 -9.44
N GLU A 307 14.96 25.70 -9.77
CA GLU A 307 14.66 25.32 -11.15
C GLU A 307 13.19 25.49 -11.47
N THR A 308 12.92 25.86 -12.72
CA THR A 308 11.57 25.94 -13.26
C THR A 308 11.12 24.56 -13.74
N VAL A 309 10.04 24.03 -13.19
CA VAL A 309 9.40 22.78 -13.60
C VAL A 309 8.18 23.12 -14.45
N PRO A 310 8.13 22.74 -15.72
CA PRO A 310 7.04 23.10 -16.63
C PRO A 310 5.69 22.51 -16.19
N ALA A 311 4.60 23.18 -16.56
CA ALA A 311 3.25 22.68 -16.41
C ALA A 311 3.08 21.29 -17.05
N GLY A 312 2.33 20.39 -16.41
CA GLY A 312 2.08 19.03 -16.89
C GLY A 312 3.21 18.03 -16.67
N SER A 313 4.33 18.44 -16.04
CA SER A 313 5.42 17.54 -15.68
C SER A 313 4.96 16.55 -14.60
N LEU A 314 5.40 15.29 -14.71
CA LEU A 314 5.25 14.33 -13.62
C LEU A 314 6.22 14.68 -12.49
N VAL A 315 5.77 14.59 -11.25
CA VAL A 315 6.63 14.71 -10.06
C VAL A 315 6.49 13.44 -9.25
N LEU A 316 7.61 12.80 -8.93
CA LEU A 316 7.66 11.52 -8.23
C LEU A 316 8.44 11.68 -6.92
N LEU A 317 7.82 11.32 -5.80
CA LEU A 317 8.50 11.17 -4.51
C LEU A 317 9.07 9.75 -4.42
N ASP A 318 10.38 9.63 -4.26
CA ASP A 318 11.09 8.36 -4.08
C ASP A 318 10.83 7.80 -2.67
N LEU A 319 9.86 6.91 -2.54
CA LEU A 319 9.52 6.31 -1.24
C LEU A 319 10.59 5.34 -0.76
N PHE A 320 11.04 4.47 -1.67
CA PHE A 320 12.04 3.45 -1.32
C PHE A 320 13.38 4.09 -0.99
N GLY A 321 13.84 5.04 -1.81
CA GLY A 321 15.07 5.76 -1.55
C GLY A 321 15.03 6.55 -0.26
N GLN A 322 13.96 7.29 0.01
CA GLN A 322 13.82 8.09 1.23
C GLN A 322 13.78 7.22 2.49
N ASN A 323 13.10 6.07 2.44
CA ASN A 323 13.09 5.12 3.56
C ASN A 323 14.46 4.47 3.81
N HIS A 324 15.43 4.64 2.88
CA HIS A 324 16.82 4.18 3.00
C HIS A 324 17.84 5.32 2.91
N ASP A 325 17.42 6.57 3.10
CA ASP A 325 18.31 7.73 3.07
C ASP A 325 19.17 7.78 4.35
N PRO A 326 20.52 7.73 4.22
CA PRO A 326 21.41 7.77 5.38
C PRO A 326 21.37 9.12 6.15
N GLU A 327 20.86 10.19 5.56
CA GLU A 327 20.67 11.46 6.26
C GLU A 327 19.44 11.43 7.18
N LEU A 328 18.48 10.52 6.95
CA LEU A 328 17.28 10.34 7.78
C LEU A 328 17.39 9.13 8.72
N TRP A 329 18.07 8.09 8.29
CA TRP A 329 18.11 6.79 8.97
C TRP A 329 19.55 6.34 9.17
N GLU A 330 20.00 6.29 10.43
CA GLU A 330 21.27 5.67 10.78
C GLU A 330 21.28 4.20 10.35
N GLU A 331 22.34 3.75 9.68
CA GLU A 331 22.43 2.39 9.11
C GLU A 331 21.16 1.99 8.36
N PRO A 332 20.81 2.66 7.25
CA PRO A 332 19.50 2.53 6.60
C PRO A 332 19.21 1.11 6.08
N TYR A 333 20.25 0.32 5.84
CA TYR A 333 20.16 -1.07 5.39
C TYR A 333 20.28 -2.10 6.52
N ALA A 334 20.35 -1.66 7.79
CA ALA A 334 20.18 -2.51 8.95
C ALA A 334 18.71 -2.52 9.39
N PHE A 335 18.19 -3.72 9.69
CA PHE A 335 16.85 -3.88 10.25
C PHE A 335 16.92 -3.68 11.77
N ARG A 336 16.39 -2.56 12.25
CA ARG A 336 16.48 -2.12 13.66
C ARG A 336 15.15 -1.53 14.13
N PRO A 337 14.22 -2.35 14.62
CA PRO A 337 12.95 -1.86 15.18
C PRO A 337 13.11 -0.82 16.28
N GLU A 338 14.18 -0.92 17.07
CA GLU A 338 14.48 -0.03 18.20
C GLU A 338 14.51 1.44 17.82
N ARG A 339 14.80 1.76 16.55
CA ARG A 339 14.80 3.16 16.08
C ARG A 339 13.44 3.86 16.20
N PHE A 340 12.37 3.08 16.41
CA PHE A 340 11.00 3.58 16.55
C PHE A 340 10.44 3.50 17.97
N LEU A 341 11.24 3.09 18.97
CA LEU A 341 10.76 3.00 20.36
C LEU A 341 10.70 4.36 21.04
N ASP A 342 11.74 5.18 20.87
CA ASP A 342 11.93 6.42 21.64
C ASP A 342 11.89 7.67 20.76
N ARG A 343 11.51 7.53 19.50
CA ARG A 343 11.50 8.63 18.54
C ARG A 343 10.12 8.82 17.91
N PRO A 344 9.51 10.00 18.00
CA PRO A 344 8.32 10.31 17.24
C PRO A 344 8.64 10.30 15.74
N ILE A 345 7.75 9.73 14.95
CA ILE A 345 7.89 9.63 13.49
C ILE A 345 7.41 10.92 12.85
N GLY A 346 8.31 11.62 12.19
CA GLY A 346 7.97 12.84 11.43
C GLY A 346 7.08 12.53 10.22
N ALA A 347 6.07 13.37 9.99
CA ALA A 347 5.12 13.22 8.88
C ALA A 347 5.79 13.19 7.48
N TRP A 348 7.02 13.67 7.38
CA TRP A 348 7.78 13.83 6.16
C TRP A 348 9.02 12.93 6.07
N GLU A 349 9.27 12.09 7.07
CA GLU A 349 10.47 11.25 7.18
C GLU A 349 10.20 9.81 6.76
N LEU A 350 9.27 9.13 7.44
CA LEU A 350 8.84 7.77 7.11
C LEU A 350 7.68 7.83 6.13
N VAL A 351 7.92 7.41 4.90
CA VAL A 351 6.98 7.63 3.79
C VAL A 351 6.55 6.36 3.03
N PRO A 352 6.47 5.17 3.64
CA PRO A 352 6.17 3.94 2.92
C PRO A 352 4.78 3.94 2.26
N GLN A 353 3.86 4.77 2.76
CA GLN A 353 2.49 4.92 2.29
C GLN A 353 2.15 6.38 1.94
N GLY A 354 3.16 7.15 1.54
CA GLY A 354 3.05 8.58 1.26
C GLY A 354 3.55 9.45 2.41
N ALA A 355 3.43 10.75 2.25
CA ALA A 355 3.90 11.77 3.18
C ALA A 355 2.79 12.76 3.51
N GLY A 356 2.97 13.57 4.57
CA GLY A 356 2.00 14.57 5.01
C GLY A 356 1.02 14.06 6.06
N ASP A 357 -0.13 14.71 6.14
CA ASP A 357 -1.20 14.34 7.07
C ASP A 357 -2.11 13.26 6.43
N PRO A 358 -2.25 12.07 7.04
CA PRO A 358 -3.13 11.02 6.53
C PRO A 358 -4.62 11.40 6.56
N ARG A 359 -5.02 12.42 7.31
CA ARG A 359 -6.42 12.85 7.45
C ARG A 359 -6.82 13.85 6.38
N THR A 360 -5.93 14.77 6.01
CA THR A 360 -6.25 15.90 5.13
C THR A 360 -5.52 15.85 3.80
N GLY A 361 -4.30 15.31 3.76
CA GLY A 361 -3.45 15.21 2.57
C GLY A 361 -3.64 13.90 1.79
N HIS A 362 -2.76 13.68 0.82
CA HIS A 362 -2.75 12.48 -0.01
C HIS A 362 -2.04 11.26 0.62
N ARG A 363 -1.51 11.38 1.83
CA ARG A 363 -0.98 10.24 2.58
C ARG A 363 -2.08 9.20 2.83
N CYS A 364 -1.73 7.91 2.80
CA CYS A 364 -2.68 6.81 2.96
C CYS A 364 -3.50 6.93 4.26
N PRO A 365 -4.84 6.96 4.23
CA PRO A 365 -5.67 7.01 5.43
C PRO A 365 -5.67 5.68 6.21
N GLY A 366 -5.31 4.57 5.55
CA GLY A 366 -5.21 3.24 6.16
C GLY A 366 -3.82 2.91 6.73
N GLU A 367 -3.00 3.91 7.04
CA GLU A 367 -1.69 3.67 7.64
C GLU A 367 -1.80 3.05 9.02
N ASP A 368 -2.69 3.58 9.88
CA ASP A 368 -2.96 3.04 11.21
C ASP A 368 -3.46 1.58 11.13
N VAL A 369 -4.32 1.27 10.16
CA VAL A 369 -4.75 -0.11 9.87
C VAL A 369 -3.56 -1.01 9.54
N THR A 370 -2.64 -0.54 8.69
CA THR A 370 -1.46 -1.34 8.31
C THR A 370 -0.56 -1.60 9.52
N VAL A 371 -0.31 -0.59 10.34
CA VAL A 371 0.52 -0.72 11.55
C VAL A 371 -0.14 -1.66 12.56
N ALA A 372 -1.41 -1.47 12.85
CA ALA A 372 -2.14 -2.26 13.84
C ALA A 372 -2.26 -3.74 13.41
N LEU A 373 -2.66 -4.01 12.16
CA LEU A 373 -2.73 -5.37 11.64
C LEU A 373 -1.36 -6.05 11.62
N LEU A 374 -0.33 -5.36 11.14
CA LEU A 374 1.02 -5.92 11.06
C LEU A 374 1.58 -6.20 12.46
N SER A 375 1.38 -5.31 13.43
CA SER A 375 1.79 -5.51 14.83
C SER A 375 1.10 -6.75 15.42
N ALA A 376 -0.22 -6.85 15.28
CA ALA A 376 -1.00 -7.96 15.82
C ALA A 376 -0.63 -9.30 15.17
N LEU A 377 -0.45 -9.32 13.85
CA LEU A 377 -0.11 -10.52 13.10
C LEU A 377 1.36 -10.93 13.28
N ALA A 378 2.29 -9.97 13.46
CA ALA A 378 3.69 -10.27 13.76
C ALA A 378 3.85 -10.96 15.13
N VAL A 379 3.11 -10.50 16.16
CA VAL A 379 3.09 -11.15 17.47
C VAL A 379 2.55 -12.58 17.37
N ARG A 380 1.44 -12.78 16.65
CA ARG A 380 0.86 -14.11 16.42
C ARG A 380 1.81 -15.03 15.66
N LEU A 381 2.45 -14.52 14.61
CA LEU A 381 3.42 -15.25 13.82
C LEU A 381 4.67 -15.63 14.66
N ALA A 382 5.14 -14.73 15.52
CA ALA A 382 6.28 -14.99 16.41
C ALA A 382 5.98 -16.13 17.42
N ARG A 383 4.73 -16.22 17.88
CA ARG A 383 4.27 -17.25 18.82
C ARG A 383 4.05 -18.62 18.18
N LEU A 384 3.77 -18.68 16.86
CA LEU A 384 3.60 -19.95 16.18
C LEU A 384 4.86 -20.82 16.28
N GLU A 385 4.66 -22.12 16.47
CA GLU A 385 5.71 -23.12 16.23
C GLU A 385 5.65 -23.56 14.78
N TYR A 386 6.76 -23.45 14.06
CA TYR A 386 6.89 -23.89 12.68
C TYR A 386 8.36 -24.08 12.29
N VAL A 387 8.55 -24.82 11.21
CA VAL A 387 9.84 -24.96 10.55
C VAL A 387 9.79 -24.21 9.21
N LEU A 388 10.84 -23.44 8.93
CA LEU A 388 11.10 -22.90 7.59
C LEU A 388 11.99 -23.92 6.85
N PRO A 389 11.45 -24.71 5.90
CA PRO A 389 12.29 -25.60 5.11
C PRO A 389 13.22 -24.78 4.21
N GLU A 390 14.24 -25.44 3.65
CA GLU A 390 15.10 -24.79 2.65
C GLU A 390 14.26 -24.29 1.48
N GLN A 391 14.37 -22.99 1.19
CA GLN A 391 13.55 -22.29 0.20
C GLN A 391 14.21 -20.98 -0.24
N ASP A 392 13.79 -20.46 -1.40
CA ASP A 392 14.26 -19.16 -1.88
C ASP A 392 13.51 -18.02 -1.19
N LEU A 393 14.17 -17.38 -0.24
CA LEU A 393 13.69 -16.18 0.48
C LEU A 393 14.20 -14.86 -0.14
N SER A 394 14.88 -14.91 -1.29
CA SER A 394 15.35 -13.69 -1.95
C SER A 394 14.20 -12.74 -2.31
N ILE A 395 14.47 -11.43 -2.19
CA ILE A 395 13.51 -10.37 -2.48
C ILE A 395 14.08 -9.53 -3.62
N SER A 396 13.47 -9.63 -4.80
CA SER A 396 13.91 -8.91 -5.98
C SER A 396 13.39 -7.47 -5.99
N LEU A 397 14.29 -6.49 -6.06
CA LEU A 397 13.93 -5.09 -6.26
C LEU A 397 13.39 -4.77 -7.66
N ARG A 398 13.45 -5.72 -8.58
CA ARG A 398 12.91 -5.58 -9.95
C ARG A 398 11.41 -5.91 -10.04
N SER A 399 10.87 -6.61 -9.03
CA SER A 399 9.45 -7.01 -9.00
C SER A 399 8.65 -6.02 -8.17
N ILE A 400 7.58 -5.45 -8.72
CA ILE A 400 6.68 -4.52 -8.02
C ILE A 400 5.26 -5.12 -7.99
N PRO A 401 4.68 -5.34 -6.78
CA PRO A 401 5.33 -5.30 -5.48
C PRO A 401 6.34 -6.45 -5.30
N ALA A 402 7.38 -6.20 -4.51
CA ALA A 402 8.37 -7.22 -4.16
C ALA A 402 7.82 -8.15 -3.07
N ARG A 403 8.35 -9.39 -3.01
CA ARG A 403 8.07 -10.36 -1.95
C ARG A 403 9.14 -11.44 -1.93
N PRO A 404 9.29 -12.23 -0.86
CA PRO A 404 10.12 -13.43 -0.88
C PRO A 404 9.71 -14.36 -2.03
N ALA A 405 10.67 -14.88 -2.79
CA ALA A 405 10.43 -15.64 -4.02
C ALA A 405 9.56 -16.89 -3.77
N SER A 406 9.79 -17.60 -2.67
CA SER A 406 9.00 -18.76 -2.23
C SER A 406 7.61 -18.41 -1.67
N ARG A 407 7.30 -17.12 -1.46
CA ARG A 407 6.11 -16.64 -0.74
C ARG A 407 6.02 -17.12 0.71
N VAL A 408 7.13 -17.55 1.29
CA VAL A 408 7.34 -18.09 2.63
C VAL A 408 6.52 -19.36 2.88
N VAL A 409 7.16 -20.51 2.72
CA VAL A 409 6.59 -21.82 3.03
C VAL A 409 6.91 -22.19 4.47
N LEU A 410 5.90 -22.56 5.24
CA LEU A 410 5.98 -23.07 6.60
C LEU A 410 5.59 -24.54 6.62
N THR A 411 6.23 -25.34 7.48
CA THR A 411 5.90 -26.74 7.74
C THR A 411 5.80 -27.01 9.23
N GLY A 412 5.06 -28.05 9.62
CA GLY A 412 4.91 -28.43 11.04
C GLY A 412 4.29 -27.32 11.88
N VAL A 413 3.39 -26.53 11.29
CA VAL A 413 2.74 -25.40 12.00
C VAL A 413 1.90 -25.91 13.15
N ARG A 414 2.11 -25.31 14.34
CA ARG A 414 1.32 -25.56 15.55
C ARG A 414 1.06 -24.24 16.28
N PRO A 415 -0.06 -24.15 17.03
CA PRO A 415 -0.22 -23.10 18.02
C PRO A 415 0.95 -23.14 19.02
N GLY A 416 1.53 -21.97 19.33
CA GLY A 416 2.59 -21.83 20.34
C GLY A 416 2.04 -21.29 21.66
#